data_9caeae7d4db13f6803385f2bae37217e
#
_entry.id   9caeae7d4db13f6803385f2bae37217e
#
_cell.length_a   1.000
_cell.length_b   1.000
_cell.length_c   1.000
_cell.angle_alpha   90.00
_cell.angle_beta   90.00
_cell.angle_gamma   90.00
#
_symmetry.space_group_name_H-M   'P 1'
#
loop_
_entity.id
_entity.type
_entity.pdbx_description
1 polymer ?
#
loop_
_entity_poly.entity_id
_entity_poly.type
_entity_poly.pdbx_seq_one_letter_code
_entity_poly.pdbx_strand_id
1 'polypeptide(L)'
;MITGQVVDDFINRCADKNADLCYPIVAKKTNQSLFPGFKRTYVKLKEGSFTGGNMFCINPRVISACRDFAIKLIEYRKTPWKTAGLLGMDMLTMLMLGRLSISYIEQRFSKLLNIKAVAIISPFPQLANDVDKPSDIEMVEKYLSHD
;
A
#
# COMPACT_ATOMS: atom_id res chain seq x y z
N MET A 1 14.86 -8.87 2.10
CA MET A 1 13.86 -9.72 2.78
C MET A 1 13.18 -8.94 3.90
N ILE A 2 11.94 -9.28 4.23
CA ILE A 2 11.27 -8.74 5.43
C ILE A 2 11.91 -9.41 6.65
N THR A 3 12.40 -8.59 7.61
CA THR A 3 12.99 -9.04 8.87
C THR A 3 12.02 -8.80 10.02
N GLY A 4 12.27 -9.42 11.19
CA GLY A 4 11.49 -9.15 12.41
C GLY A 4 11.44 -7.66 12.75
N GLN A 5 12.56 -6.94 12.63
CA GLN A 5 12.61 -5.50 12.85
C GLN A 5 11.64 -4.71 11.98
N VAL A 6 11.50 -5.07 10.70
CA VAL A 6 10.57 -4.41 9.75
C VAL A 6 9.12 -4.65 10.18
N VAL A 7 8.82 -5.88 10.63
CA VAL A 7 7.48 -6.24 11.12
C VAL A 7 7.16 -5.49 12.42
N ASP A 8 8.09 -5.48 13.35
CA ASP A 8 7.93 -4.81 14.66
C ASP A 8 7.74 -3.30 14.50
N ASP A 9 8.54 -2.64 13.63
CA ASP A 9 8.36 -1.22 13.32
C ASP A 9 6.96 -0.94 12.76
N PHE A 10 6.50 -1.78 11.82
CA PHE A 10 5.18 -1.61 11.24
C PHE A 10 4.06 -1.79 12.27
N ILE A 11 4.15 -2.83 13.12
CA ILE A 11 3.16 -3.09 14.18
C ILE A 11 3.13 -1.92 15.18
N ASN A 12 4.29 -1.43 15.61
CA ASN A 12 4.38 -0.31 16.55
C ASN A 12 3.73 0.96 15.95
N ARG A 13 4.00 1.27 14.68
CA ARG A 13 3.36 2.39 13.98
C ARG A 13 1.85 2.23 13.85
N CYS A 14 1.36 1.00 13.70
CA CYS A 14 -0.08 0.71 13.66
C CYS A 14 -0.72 0.92 15.03
N ALA A 15 -0.08 0.47 16.11
CA ALA A 15 -0.58 0.59 17.47
C ALA A 15 -0.85 2.06 17.85
N ASP A 16 0.03 2.97 17.47
CA ASP A 16 -0.10 4.42 17.72
C ASP A 16 -1.30 5.06 17.00
N LYS A 17 -1.85 4.42 15.97
CA LYS A 17 -2.94 5.00 15.16
C LYS A 17 -4.34 4.70 15.70
N ASN A 18 -4.47 3.69 16.56
CA ASN A 18 -5.79 3.22 17.03
C ASN A 18 -6.77 3.07 15.84
N ALA A 19 -6.33 2.32 14.81
CA ALA A 19 -7.04 2.13 13.57
C ALA A 19 -7.50 0.68 13.41
N ASP A 20 -8.58 0.46 12.64
CA ASP A 20 -9.07 -0.88 12.34
C ASP A 20 -8.30 -1.54 11.20
N LEU A 21 -7.77 -0.72 10.28
CA LEU A 21 -6.97 -1.16 9.15
C LEU A 21 -5.78 -0.23 8.98
N CYS A 22 -4.57 -0.77 9.04
CA CYS A 22 -3.34 -0.07 8.67
C CYS A 22 -2.74 -0.72 7.42
N TYR A 23 -2.43 0.09 6.42
CA TYR A 23 -1.83 -0.33 5.17
C TYR A 23 -0.51 0.40 4.93
N PRO A 24 0.63 -0.30 4.77
CA PRO A 24 1.90 0.36 4.54
C PRO A 24 1.99 0.87 3.10
N ILE A 25 2.52 2.06 2.98
CA ILE A 25 2.92 2.66 1.71
C ILE A 25 4.38 3.06 1.80
N VAL A 26 5.10 2.92 0.68
CA VAL A 26 6.52 3.26 0.60
C VAL A 26 6.73 4.33 -0.47
N ALA A 27 7.46 5.37 -0.11
CA ALA A 27 7.80 6.45 -1.04
C ALA A 27 8.71 5.92 -2.16
N LYS A 28 8.47 6.39 -3.40
CA LYS A 28 9.27 6.04 -4.57
C LYS A 28 10.75 6.25 -4.33
N LYS A 29 11.13 7.39 -3.75
CA LYS A 29 12.52 7.72 -3.43
C LYS A 29 13.14 6.68 -2.51
N THR A 30 12.45 6.31 -1.43
CA THR A 30 12.88 5.30 -0.47
C THR A 30 13.01 3.92 -1.11
N ASN A 31 12.04 3.54 -1.94
CA ASN A 31 12.10 2.24 -2.61
C ASN A 31 13.26 2.16 -3.62
N GLN A 32 13.44 3.20 -4.42
CA GLN A 32 14.48 3.23 -5.44
C GLN A 32 15.90 3.39 -4.87
N SER A 33 16.06 3.94 -3.66
CA SER A 33 17.39 4.03 -3.03
C SER A 33 17.95 2.67 -2.62
N LEU A 34 17.09 1.74 -2.19
CA LEU A 34 17.54 0.39 -1.79
C LEU A 34 17.39 -0.63 -2.92
N PHE A 35 16.37 -0.49 -3.76
CA PHE A 35 16.07 -1.42 -4.85
C PHE A 35 16.00 -0.71 -6.21
N PRO A 36 17.14 -0.17 -6.72
CA PRO A 36 17.19 0.54 -7.99
C PRO A 36 17.02 -0.43 -9.16
N GLY A 37 15.95 -0.61 -9.73
CA GLY A 37 15.69 -1.56 -10.84
C GLY A 37 14.44 -2.40 -10.63
N PHE A 38 13.93 -2.48 -9.41
CA PHE A 38 12.64 -3.08 -9.19
C PHE A 38 11.52 -2.26 -9.85
N LYS A 39 10.78 -2.88 -10.75
CA LYS A 39 9.65 -2.26 -11.44
C LYS A 39 8.42 -2.33 -10.55
N ARG A 40 8.00 -1.19 -10.01
CA ARG A 40 6.77 -1.06 -9.21
C ARG A 40 5.85 0.00 -9.81
N THR A 41 4.56 -0.18 -9.59
CA THR A 41 3.58 0.85 -9.93
C THR A 41 3.52 1.88 -8.81
N TYR A 42 3.69 3.15 -9.15
CA TYR A 42 3.62 4.24 -8.20
C TYR A 42 2.40 5.12 -8.49
N VAL A 43 1.71 5.48 -7.43
CA VAL A 43 0.62 6.46 -7.47
C VAL A 43 1.16 7.81 -7.05
N LYS A 44 0.91 8.84 -7.88
CA LYS A 44 1.29 10.22 -7.58
C LYS A 44 0.20 10.87 -6.73
N LEU A 45 0.54 11.21 -5.50
CA LEU A 45 -0.31 11.91 -4.54
C LEU A 45 0.25 13.31 -4.27
N LYS A 46 -0.49 14.13 -3.53
CA LYS A 46 0.00 15.46 -3.11
C LYS A 46 1.29 15.40 -2.30
N GLU A 47 1.40 14.40 -1.44
CA GLU A 47 2.54 14.19 -0.53
C GLU A 47 3.75 13.56 -1.20
N GLY A 48 3.60 13.08 -2.45
CA GLY A 48 4.67 12.43 -3.21
C GLY A 48 4.19 11.26 -4.05
N SER A 49 5.12 10.44 -4.51
CA SER A 49 4.80 9.20 -5.24
C SER A 49 5.03 8.00 -4.34
N PHE A 50 4.02 7.14 -4.23
CA PHE A 50 4.03 5.98 -3.32
C PHE A 50 3.62 4.71 -4.05
N THR A 51 4.12 3.59 -3.54
CA THR A 51 3.64 2.23 -3.87
C THR A 51 3.09 1.57 -2.62
N GLY A 52 2.13 0.66 -2.77
CA GLY A 52 1.59 -0.11 -1.67
C GLY A 52 2.54 -1.21 -1.20
N GLY A 53 2.44 -1.58 0.07
CA GLY A 53 3.16 -2.73 0.63
C GLY A 53 2.36 -4.03 0.52
N ASN A 54 3.00 -5.13 0.89
CA ASN A 54 2.49 -6.50 0.76
C ASN A 54 2.02 -7.10 2.10
N MET A 55 1.87 -6.27 3.11
CA MET A 55 1.28 -6.66 4.40
C MET A 55 0.30 -5.60 4.87
N PHE A 56 -0.54 -5.94 5.82
CA PHE A 56 -1.44 -5.01 6.48
C PHE A 56 -1.74 -5.49 7.90
N CYS A 57 -2.12 -4.56 8.77
CA CYS A 57 -2.61 -4.85 10.09
C CYS A 57 -4.12 -4.56 10.11
N ILE A 58 -4.91 -5.55 10.51
CA ILE A 58 -6.37 -5.46 10.51
C ILE A 58 -6.94 -5.93 11.84
N ASN A 59 -7.88 -5.17 12.38
CA ASN A 59 -8.67 -5.59 13.54
C ASN A 59 -9.58 -6.76 13.12
N PRO A 60 -9.53 -7.93 13.80
CA PRO A 60 -10.35 -9.08 13.44
C PRO A 60 -11.86 -8.79 13.36
N ARG A 61 -12.35 -7.83 14.12
CA ARG A 61 -13.77 -7.45 14.15
C ARG A 61 -14.30 -6.90 12.82
N VAL A 62 -13.41 -6.35 11.97
CA VAL A 62 -13.82 -5.72 10.71
C VAL A 62 -13.52 -6.58 9.48
N ILE A 63 -12.94 -7.78 9.66
CA ILE A 63 -12.56 -8.66 8.54
C ILE A 63 -13.77 -8.99 7.65
N SER A 64 -14.90 -9.36 8.25
CA SER A 64 -16.12 -9.68 7.50
C SER A 64 -16.66 -8.51 6.70
N ALA A 65 -16.61 -7.30 7.27
CA ALA A 65 -17.05 -6.08 6.57
C ALA A 65 -16.10 -5.71 5.41
N CYS A 66 -14.81 -5.96 5.57
CA CYS A 66 -13.80 -5.64 4.56
C CYS A 66 -13.74 -6.69 3.42
N ARG A 67 -14.16 -7.93 3.67
CA ARG A 67 -13.98 -9.06 2.75
C ARG A 67 -14.56 -8.81 1.37
N ASP A 68 -15.84 -8.46 1.29
CA ASP A 68 -16.55 -8.31 0.00
C ASP A 68 -16.00 -7.13 -0.79
N PHE A 69 -15.61 -6.07 -0.10
CA PHE A 69 -14.96 -4.93 -0.72
C PHE A 69 -13.58 -5.29 -1.25
N ALA A 70 -12.77 -6.03 -0.48
CA ALA A 70 -11.44 -6.48 -0.89
C ALA A 70 -11.52 -7.40 -2.12
N ILE A 71 -12.48 -8.32 -2.17
CA ILE A 71 -12.71 -9.18 -3.33
C ILE A 71 -13.01 -8.33 -4.58
N LYS A 72 -13.95 -7.39 -4.49
CA LYS A 72 -14.27 -6.48 -5.61
C LYS A 72 -13.07 -5.63 -6.04
N LEU A 73 -12.28 -5.15 -5.10
CA LEU A 73 -11.09 -4.36 -5.40
C LEU A 73 -10.04 -5.19 -6.16
N ILE A 74 -9.83 -6.45 -5.76
CA ILE A 74 -8.94 -7.39 -6.45
C ILE A 74 -9.45 -7.71 -7.85
N GLU A 75 -10.74 -7.99 -8.01
CA GLU A 75 -11.35 -8.28 -9.31
C GLU A 75 -11.23 -7.09 -10.27
N TYR A 76 -11.42 -5.86 -9.76
CA TYR A 76 -11.44 -4.64 -10.57
C TYR A 76 -10.07 -4.00 -10.79
N ARG A 77 -9.00 -4.53 -10.14
CA ARG A 77 -7.64 -3.93 -10.18
C ARG A 77 -7.09 -3.65 -11.58
N LYS A 78 -7.53 -4.45 -12.57
CA LYS A 78 -7.12 -4.30 -13.98
C LYS A 78 -8.09 -3.45 -14.80
N THR A 79 -9.18 -2.97 -14.21
CA THR A 79 -10.24 -2.24 -14.91
C THR A 79 -10.47 -0.89 -14.23
N PRO A 80 -9.76 0.19 -14.65
CA PRO A 80 -9.79 1.49 -13.98
C PRO A 80 -11.20 2.05 -13.77
N TRP A 81 -12.09 1.87 -14.74
CA TRP A 81 -13.47 2.35 -14.66
C TRP A 81 -14.30 1.64 -13.58
N LYS A 82 -14.12 0.33 -13.42
CA LYS A 82 -14.78 -0.44 -12.36
C LYS A 82 -14.22 -0.08 -10.98
N THR A 83 -12.91 0.08 -10.89
CA THR A 83 -12.25 0.55 -9.66
C THR A 83 -12.73 1.97 -9.31
N ALA A 84 -12.85 2.85 -10.29
CA ALA A 84 -13.39 4.20 -10.09
C ALA A 84 -14.87 4.18 -9.67
N GLY A 85 -15.68 3.28 -10.23
CA GLY A 85 -17.06 3.07 -9.78
C GLY A 85 -17.15 2.62 -8.32
N LEU A 86 -16.23 1.78 -7.88
CA LEU A 86 -16.16 1.29 -6.50
C LEU A 86 -15.66 2.36 -5.52
N LEU A 87 -14.60 3.07 -5.88
CA LEU A 87 -13.94 4.06 -5.02
C LEU A 87 -14.53 5.47 -5.13
N GLY A 88 -15.21 5.77 -6.22
CA GLY A 88 -15.78 7.08 -6.55
C GLY A 88 -15.05 7.74 -7.71
N MET A 89 -15.82 8.33 -8.63
CA MET A 89 -15.29 9.06 -9.78
C MET A 89 -14.53 10.33 -9.38
N ASP A 90 -14.89 10.92 -8.25
CA ASP A 90 -14.21 12.05 -7.63
C ASP A 90 -12.76 11.71 -7.27
N MET A 91 -12.52 10.52 -6.74
CA MET A 91 -11.18 10.04 -6.42
C MET A 91 -10.32 9.86 -7.69
N LEU A 92 -10.90 9.33 -8.78
CA LEU A 92 -10.21 9.20 -10.06
C LEU A 92 -9.86 10.58 -10.65
N THR A 93 -10.79 11.51 -10.63
CA THR A 93 -10.55 12.88 -11.14
C THR A 93 -9.47 13.60 -10.34
N MET A 94 -9.49 13.47 -9.01
CA MET A 94 -8.44 14.02 -8.14
C MET A 94 -7.07 13.39 -8.43
N LEU A 95 -7.03 12.08 -8.70
CA LEU A 95 -5.79 11.38 -9.07
C LEU A 95 -5.24 11.92 -10.39
N MET A 96 -6.08 12.06 -11.42
CA MET A 96 -5.69 12.59 -12.74
C MET A 96 -5.20 14.04 -12.66
N LEU A 97 -5.80 14.85 -11.79
CA LEU A 97 -5.39 16.24 -11.54
C LEU A 97 -4.18 16.37 -10.62
N GLY A 98 -3.64 15.26 -10.09
CA GLY A 98 -2.54 15.28 -9.11
C GLY A 98 -2.93 15.91 -7.77
N ARG A 99 -4.22 15.95 -7.45
CA ARG A 99 -4.78 16.55 -6.22
C ARG A 99 -5.20 15.54 -5.16
N LEU A 100 -5.07 14.25 -5.45
CA LEU A 100 -5.40 13.19 -4.50
C LEU A 100 -4.37 13.18 -3.37
N SER A 101 -4.84 13.17 -2.12
CA SER A 101 -3.98 13.12 -0.92
C SER A 101 -4.17 11.80 -0.17
N ILE A 102 -3.18 11.44 0.65
CA ILE A 102 -3.27 10.28 1.55
C ILE A 102 -4.50 10.41 2.45
N SER A 103 -4.70 11.55 3.08
CA SER A 103 -5.83 11.79 3.99
C SER A 103 -7.19 11.63 3.30
N TYR A 104 -7.31 12.03 2.04
CA TYR A 104 -8.55 11.82 1.28
C TYR A 104 -8.82 10.34 1.02
N ILE A 105 -7.78 9.58 0.67
CA ILE A 105 -7.86 8.12 0.48
C ILE A 105 -8.31 7.45 1.78
N GLU A 106 -7.68 7.79 2.90
CA GLU A 106 -8.03 7.26 4.23
C GLU A 106 -9.48 7.52 4.61
N GLN A 107 -9.94 8.75 4.44
CA GLN A 107 -11.33 9.14 4.71
C GLN A 107 -12.31 8.38 3.80
N ARG A 108 -11.97 8.24 2.52
CA ARG A 108 -12.81 7.54 1.56
C ARG A 108 -12.96 6.07 1.90
N PHE A 109 -11.85 5.37 2.17
CA PHE A 109 -11.88 3.96 2.60
C PHE A 109 -12.58 3.79 3.94
N SER A 110 -12.30 4.67 4.90
CA SER A 110 -12.97 4.64 6.21
C SER A 110 -14.48 4.77 6.08
N LYS A 111 -14.95 5.69 5.22
CA LYS A 111 -16.37 5.87 4.97
C LYS A 111 -17.02 4.70 4.22
N LEU A 112 -16.33 4.16 3.20
CA LEU A 112 -16.85 3.04 2.39
C LEU A 112 -16.98 1.75 3.21
N LEU A 113 -16.07 1.51 4.13
CA LEU A 113 -16.01 0.29 4.94
C LEU A 113 -16.61 0.48 6.34
N ASN A 114 -16.96 1.71 6.70
CA ASN A 114 -17.38 2.07 8.07
C ASN A 114 -16.37 1.64 9.15
N ILE A 115 -15.08 1.88 8.89
CA ILE A 115 -13.94 1.55 9.76
C ILE A 115 -12.98 2.74 9.82
N LYS A 116 -11.99 2.69 10.71
CA LYS A 116 -10.87 3.61 10.68
C LYS A 116 -9.71 3.00 9.88
N ALA A 117 -9.53 3.44 8.64
CA ALA A 117 -8.43 3.02 7.77
C ALA A 117 -7.34 4.09 7.72
N VAL A 118 -6.08 3.68 7.89
CA VAL A 118 -4.91 4.57 7.93
C VAL A 118 -3.79 4.01 7.06
N ALA A 119 -3.13 4.90 6.29
CA ALA A 119 -1.92 4.59 5.57
C ALA A 119 -0.69 4.86 6.46
N ILE A 120 0.23 3.90 6.50
CA ILE A 120 1.48 4.00 7.25
C ILE A 120 2.63 4.23 6.26
N ILE A 121 3.21 5.40 6.25
CA ILE A 121 4.42 5.66 5.46
C ILE A 121 5.58 4.93 6.12
N SER A 122 6.04 3.85 5.47
CA SER A 122 7.12 3.03 5.98
C SER A 122 8.47 3.48 5.41
N PRO A 123 9.53 3.54 6.24
CA PRO A 123 10.89 3.75 5.78
C PRO A 123 11.52 2.47 5.20
N PHE A 124 10.84 1.32 5.29
CA PHE A 124 11.35 0.02 4.88
C PHE A 124 10.82 -0.39 3.50
N PRO A 125 11.63 -0.27 2.43
CA PRO A 125 11.24 -0.65 1.08
C PRO A 125 10.93 -2.14 0.92
N GLN A 126 11.44 -2.98 1.82
CA GLN A 126 11.19 -4.43 1.84
C GLN A 126 9.70 -4.76 1.93
N LEU A 127 8.89 -3.89 2.55
CA LEU A 127 7.44 -4.07 2.61
C LEU A 127 6.75 -3.96 1.25
N ALA A 128 7.37 -3.27 0.30
CA ALA A 128 6.78 -2.99 -1.00
C ALA A 128 7.27 -3.92 -2.11
N ASN A 129 8.28 -4.75 -1.86
CA ASN A 129 8.88 -5.60 -2.88
C ASN A 129 8.64 -7.08 -2.56
N ASP A 130 8.17 -7.80 -3.55
CA ASP A 130 7.91 -9.23 -3.56
C ASP A 130 8.60 -9.87 -4.76
N VAL A 131 8.80 -11.17 -4.71
CA VAL A 131 9.40 -11.97 -5.76
C VAL A 131 8.27 -12.69 -6.48
N ASP A 132 7.81 -12.10 -7.57
CA ASP A 132 6.70 -12.64 -8.38
C ASP A 132 7.17 -13.39 -9.64
N LYS A 133 8.39 -13.14 -10.09
CA LYS A 133 8.93 -13.65 -11.35
C LYS A 133 10.35 -14.19 -11.18
N PRO A 134 10.79 -15.15 -12.03
CA PRO A 134 12.16 -15.63 -12.00
C PRO A 134 13.22 -14.52 -12.12
N SER A 135 12.95 -13.47 -12.91
CA SER A 135 13.83 -12.31 -13.02
C SER A 135 14.02 -11.52 -11.72
N ASP A 136 13.07 -11.64 -10.79
CA ASP A 136 13.13 -10.93 -9.52
C ASP A 136 14.08 -11.67 -8.55
N ILE A 137 14.26 -13.01 -8.75
CA ILE A 137 15.17 -13.86 -7.96
C ILE A 137 16.62 -13.37 -8.15
N GLU A 138 17.07 -13.21 -9.39
CA GLU A 138 18.41 -12.72 -9.70
C GLU A 138 18.68 -11.36 -9.06
N MET A 139 17.65 -10.51 -9.04
CA MET A 139 17.74 -9.18 -8.43
C MET A 139 17.84 -9.27 -6.91
N VAL A 140 17.07 -10.16 -6.27
CA VAL A 140 17.10 -10.35 -4.81
C VAL A 140 18.42 -11.00 -4.38
N GLU A 141 18.92 -11.99 -5.11
CA GLU A 141 20.22 -12.63 -4.84
C GLU A 141 21.35 -11.61 -4.84
N LYS A 142 21.33 -10.66 -5.77
CA LYS A 142 22.31 -9.57 -5.82
C LYS A 142 22.29 -8.68 -4.58
N TYR A 143 21.13 -8.48 -3.96
CA TYR A 143 21.02 -7.71 -2.72
C TYR A 143 21.39 -8.52 -1.48
N LEU A 144 21.08 -9.83 -1.47
CA LEU A 144 21.42 -10.72 -0.36
C LEU A 144 22.89 -11.09 -0.28
N SER A 145 23.62 -11.01 -1.40
CA SER A 145 25.06 -11.28 -1.46
C SER A 145 25.94 -10.10 -1.02
N HIS A 146 25.34 -8.95 -0.68
CA HIS A 146 26.04 -7.74 -0.24
C HIS A 146 25.86 -7.46 1.26
N ASP A 147 25.13 -8.31 1.98
CA ASP A 147 25.04 -8.37 3.44
C ASP A 147 25.94 -9.50 3.97
#